data_d8ddce2a388f620d39379f73b7fbbbc1
#
_entry.id   d8ddce2a388f620d39379f73b7fbbbc1
#
_cell.length_a   1.000
_cell.length_b   1.000
_cell.length_c   1.000
_cell.angle_alpha   90.00
_cell.angle_beta   90.00
_cell.angle_gamma   90.00
#
_symmetry.space_group_name_H-M   'P 1'
#
loop_
_entity.id
_entity.type
_entity.pdbx_description
1 polymer ?
#
loop_
_entity_poly.entity_id
_entity_poly.type
_entity_poly.pdbx_seq_one_letter_code
_entity_poly.pdbx_strand_id
1 'polypeptide(L)'
;MSYRIAGIDVHKKMLAVVVADVEVDEEYRFERLKVGTSPTELRALADWLVQREVEEVVMESTAQYWRPVWETLELHWRPLRRTREGACAMAGTLHLAQAQSNRGAGGRKKDFPDAERLVKRLVAQELTLSFVPDAEQRLWRTVMRRKYQITRNRVQLHNRLESLLEEAHIKLSSLVTDLLRTSARRMLQALAVGETDPATVAALADPRLRATAAQLSDACRACTTLNPVYRRLLKLTLEELRVIEDHLGQLDHQMAQLLADHHDAVQRLAEVPGLGVDSAQQVIAEVGATAATFPSPKHLASWMGACPGNEESAGKNYSHRCPKGNRQMRRVLNQAANAAVKAKGTIFAIVYRRLVPRLGHAQAIGAIAHRLCRLIWKILHQGIRYEERGPAVSEEAKKVRARKMIRELRSLGYRVELAPPAPTA
;
A
#
# COMPACT_ATOMS: atom_id res chain seq x y z
N MET A 1 32.75 -19.17 21.37
CA MET A 1 31.34 -19.10 21.83
C MET A 1 30.50 -19.67 20.71
N SER A 2 29.83 -20.77 21.01
CA SER A 2 28.91 -21.41 20.05
C SER A 2 27.77 -20.45 19.73
N TYR A 3 27.54 -20.19 18.46
CA TYR A 3 26.46 -19.33 17.95
C TYR A 3 25.40 -20.22 17.31
N ARG A 4 24.18 -20.23 17.88
CA ARG A 4 23.13 -21.17 17.49
C ARG A 4 22.01 -20.50 16.74
N ILE A 5 21.69 -21.05 15.57
CA ILE A 5 20.64 -20.56 14.68
C ILE A 5 19.61 -21.68 14.50
N ALA A 6 18.32 -21.31 14.56
CA ALA A 6 17.23 -22.20 14.17
C ALA A 6 16.64 -21.81 12.83
N GLY A 7 16.38 -22.82 11.99
CA GLY A 7 15.63 -22.70 10.74
C GLY A 7 14.27 -23.37 10.88
N ILE A 8 13.19 -22.71 10.42
CA ILE A 8 11.83 -23.22 10.52
C ILE A 8 11.19 -23.23 9.12
N ASP A 9 10.92 -24.42 8.60
CA ASP A 9 10.02 -24.55 7.46
C ASP A 9 8.58 -24.65 7.96
N VAL A 10 7.75 -23.68 7.53
CA VAL A 10 6.43 -23.44 8.10
C VAL A 10 5.34 -24.01 7.21
N HIS A 11 4.60 -24.98 7.73
CA HIS A 11 3.39 -25.52 7.12
C HIS A 11 2.12 -25.19 7.94
N LYS A 12 0.95 -25.47 7.37
CA LYS A 12 -0.34 -25.19 8.04
C LYS A 12 -0.53 -25.94 9.34
N LYS A 13 -0.09 -27.21 9.40
CA LYS A 13 -0.37 -28.11 10.54
C LYS A 13 0.87 -28.53 11.32
N MET A 14 2.05 -28.28 10.78
CA MET A 14 3.30 -28.68 11.39
C MET A 14 4.45 -27.75 10.97
N LEU A 15 5.49 -27.76 11.76
CA LEU A 15 6.75 -27.07 11.54
C LEU A 15 7.87 -28.10 11.47
N ALA A 16 8.78 -27.96 10.51
CA ALA A 16 10.06 -28.64 10.55
C ALA A 16 11.11 -27.65 11.06
N VAL A 17 11.62 -27.92 12.24
CA VAL A 17 12.59 -27.07 12.94
C VAL A 17 13.94 -27.74 12.94
N VAL A 18 14.98 -26.99 12.65
CA VAL A 18 16.37 -27.42 12.79
C VAL A 18 17.13 -26.39 13.61
N VAL A 19 18.06 -26.88 14.47
CA VAL A 19 19.00 -26.03 15.17
C VAL A 19 20.40 -26.44 14.77
N ALA A 20 21.26 -25.50 14.48
CA ALA A 20 22.66 -25.73 14.18
C ALA A 20 23.56 -24.82 15.01
N ASP A 21 24.68 -25.38 15.45
CA ASP A 21 25.86 -24.62 15.90
C ASP A 21 26.60 -24.13 14.64
N VAL A 22 26.92 -22.85 14.60
CA VAL A 22 27.69 -22.24 13.51
C VAL A 22 29.12 -22.08 14.00
N GLU A 23 29.94 -23.14 13.89
CA GLU A 23 31.38 -23.09 14.11
C GLU A 23 32.12 -22.90 12.78
N VAL A 24 33.22 -22.14 12.78
CA VAL A 24 33.86 -21.60 11.60
C VAL A 24 34.49 -22.66 10.67
N ASP A 25 34.76 -23.86 11.16
CA ASP A 25 35.55 -24.89 10.45
C ASP A 25 34.90 -26.29 10.32
N GLU A 26 33.66 -26.51 10.77
CA GLU A 26 33.02 -27.81 10.72
C GLU A 26 31.72 -27.84 9.90
N GLU A 27 31.37 -29.06 9.41
CA GLU A 27 30.07 -29.33 8.81
C GLU A 27 28.93 -29.05 9.82
N TYR A 28 27.89 -28.34 9.38
CA TYR A 28 26.71 -28.06 10.21
C TYR A 28 26.10 -29.35 10.76
N ARG A 29 26.08 -29.52 12.08
CA ARG A 29 25.33 -30.56 12.75
C ARG A 29 23.95 -30.06 13.09
N PHE A 30 22.93 -30.64 12.48
CA PHE A 30 21.53 -30.22 12.67
C PHE A 30 20.83 -31.13 13.68
N GLU A 31 20.36 -30.54 14.78
CA GLU A 31 19.31 -31.16 15.60
C GLU A 31 17.95 -30.87 14.90
N ARG A 32 17.09 -31.88 14.80
CA ARG A 32 15.83 -31.83 14.07
C ARG A 32 14.65 -32.08 14.98
N LEU A 33 13.60 -31.27 14.85
CA LEU A 33 12.34 -31.39 15.59
C LEU A 33 11.16 -31.19 14.68
N LYS A 34 10.13 -32.04 14.81
CA LYS A 34 8.79 -31.77 14.22
C LYS A 34 7.85 -31.32 15.32
N VAL A 35 7.15 -30.20 15.09
CA VAL A 35 6.23 -29.58 16.06
C VAL A 35 4.92 -29.27 15.35
N GLY A 36 3.79 -29.42 16.02
CA GLY A 36 2.51 -28.95 15.56
C GLY A 36 2.39 -27.41 15.65
N THR A 37 1.26 -26.89 15.21
CA THR A 37 1.01 -25.45 15.15
C THR A 37 -0.06 -24.98 16.14
N SER A 38 -0.41 -25.83 17.11
CA SER A 38 -1.31 -25.41 18.21
C SER A 38 -0.62 -24.40 19.14
N PRO A 39 -1.35 -23.54 19.84
CA PRO A 39 -0.76 -22.57 20.76
C PRO A 39 0.14 -23.21 21.83
N THR A 40 -0.22 -24.39 22.33
CA THR A 40 0.57 -25.13 23.34
C THR A 40 1.88 -25.61 22.74
N GLU A 41 1.85 -26.19 21.54
CA GLU A 41 3.05 -26.69 20.85
C GLU A 41 3.98 -25.55 20.44
N LEU A 42 3.44 -24.41 20.02
CA LEU A 42 4.26 -23.23 19.71
C LEU A 42 4.94 -22.64 20.94
N ARG A 43 4.29 -22.67 22.11
CA ARG A 43 4.93 -22.30 23.37
C ARG A 43 6.06 -23.27 23.75
N ALA A 44 5.78 -24.58 23.66
CA ALA A 44 6.80 -25.60 23.90
C ALA A 44 8.01 -25.46 22.97
N LEU A 45 7.75 -25.03 21.69
CA LEU A 45 8.84 -24.69 20.76
C LEU A 45 9.66 -23.49 21.25
N ALA A 46 9.04 -22.44 21.78
CA ALA A 46 9.77 -21.28 22.32
C ALA A 46 10.68 -21.72 23.50
N ASP A 47 10.15 -22.52 24.42
CA ASP A 47 10.91 -23.05 25.53
C ASP A 47 12.07 -23.97 25.08
N TRP A 48 11.81 -24.82 24.08
CA TRP A 48 12.80 -25.69 23.47
C TRP A 48 13.96 -24.92 22.83
N LEU A 49 13.67 -23.80 22.17
CA LEU A 49 14.68 -22.90 21.57
C LEU A 49 15.52 -22.20 22.66
N VAL A 50 14.89 -21.79 23.78
CA VAL A 50 15.61 -21.22 24.94
C VAL A 50 16.57 -22.24 25.57
N GLN A 51 16.10 -23.47 25.79
CA GLN A 51 16.93 -24.55 26.35
C GLN A 51 18.17 -24.87 25.50
N ARG A 52 18.09 -24.62 24.21
CA ARG A 52 19.19 -24.82 23.25
C ARG A 52 20.01 -23.55 22.99
N GLU A 53 19.80 -22.54 23.80
CA GLU A 53 20.52 -21.25 23.67
C GLU A 53 20.52 -20.68 22.23
N VAL A 54 19.41 -20.86 21.51
CA VAL A 54 19.27 -20.33 20.14
C VAL A 54 19.21 -18.80 20.19
N GLU A 55 20.05 -18.12 19.42
CA GLU A 55 20.15 -16.66 19.38
C GLU A 55 19.37 -16.04 18.22
N GLU A 56 19.28 -16.76 17.10
CA GLU A 56 18.55 -16.32 15.91
C GLU A 56 17.63 -17.40 15.37
N VAL A 57 16.47 -16.98 14.88
CA VAL A 57 15.51 -17.85 14.21
C VAL A 57 15.19 -17.30 12.85
N VAL A 58 15.27 -18.14 11.82
CA VAL A 58 14.85 -17.81 10.45
C VAL A 58 13.69 -18.70 10.03
N MET A 59 12.64 -18.10 9.47
CA MET A 59 11.50 -18.82 8.90
C MET A 59 11.13 -18.31 7.53
N GLU A 60 10.48 -19.15 6.70
CA GLU A 60 10.03 -18.77 5.38
C GLU A 60 8.63 -18.12 5.42
N SER A 61 8.43 -17.09 4.59
CA SER A 61 7.17 -16.34 4.49
C SER A 61 6.08 -17.08 3.67
N THR A 62 5.81 -18.35 3.98
CA THR A 62 4.80 -19.14 3.27
C THR A 62 3.39 -18.74 3.67
N ALA A 63 2.64 -18.15 2.76
CA ALA A 63 1.26 -17.65 2.94
C ALA A 63 1.09 -16.81 4.22
N GLN A 64 0.18 -17.22 5.12
CA GLN A 64 -0.06 -16.55 6.43
C GLN A 64 0.36 -17.43 7.62
N TYR A 65 0.86 -18.65 7.34
CA TYR A 65 1.11 -19.65 8.38
C TYR A 65 2.28 -19.29 9.31
N TRP A 66 3.18 -18.44 8.86
CA TRP A 66 4.31 -17.93 9.65
C TRP A 66 3.88 -17.01 10.81
N ARG A 67 2.71 -16.34 10.71
CA ARG A 67 2.27 -15.33 11.69
C ARG A 67 2.10 -15.88 13.11
N PRO A 68 1.34 -16.96 13.36
CA PRO A 68 1.20 -17.51 14.70
C PRO A 68 2.55 -17.93 15.29
N VAL A 69 3.45 -18.48 14.46
CA VAL A 69 4.80 -18.88 14.88
C VAL A 69 5.60 -17.65 15.29
N TRP A 70 5.63 -16.61 14.45
CA TRP A 70 6.30 -15.35 14.72
C TRP A 70 5.81 -14.69 16.00
N GLU A 71 4.50 -14.53 16.14
CA GLU A 71 3.88 -13.87 17.29
C GLU A 71 4.15 -14.63 18.59
N THR A 72 4.10 -15.96 18.57
CA THR A 72 4.43 -16.77 19.75
C THR A 72 5.90 -16.64 20.13
N LEU A 73 6.81 -16.70 19.17
CA LEU A 73 8.24 -16.53 19.43
C LEU A 73 8.57 -15.11 19.88
N GLU A 74 7.98 -14.10 19.27
CA GLU A 74 8.13 -12.69 19.67
C GLU A 74 7.69 -12.45 21.12
N LEU A 75 6.67 -13.16 21.62
CA LEU A 75 6.17 -13.03 22.98
C LEU A 75 6.92 -13.89 24.00
N HIS A 76 7.26 -15.12 23.65
CA HIS A 76 7.70 -16.13 24.63
C HIS A 76 9.14 -16.56 24.49
N TRP A 77 9.77 -16.41 23.34
CA TRP A 77 11.16 -16.80 23.16
C TRP A 77 12.08 -15.66 23.65
N ARG A 78 12.77 -15.91 24.77
CA ARG A 78 13.68 -14.97 25.44
C ARG A 78 15.02 -15.66 25.66
N PRO A 79 15.93 -15.70 24.67
CA PRO A 79 17.23 -16.31 24.85
C PRO A 79 18.06 -15.57 25.91
N LEU A 80 18.82 -16.35 26.70
CA LEU A 80 19.75 -15.83 27.68
C LEU A 80 21.05 -15.44 26.97
N ARG A 81 21.37 -14.15 26.92
CA ARG A 81 22.68 -13.69 26.48
C ARG A 81 23.60 -13.51 27.65
N ARG A 82 24.76 -14.18 27.65
CA ARG A 82 25.82 -13.96 28.64
C ARG A 82 26.57 -12.68 28.29
N THR A 83 26.45 -11.67 29.14
CA THR A 83 27.24 -10.45 29.10
C THR A 83 28.37 -10.54 30.14
N ARG A 84 29.35 -9.59 30.11
CA ARG A 84 30.39 -9.52 31.15
C ARG A 84 29.84 -9.27 32.56
N GLU A 85 28.62 -8.81 32.68
CA GLU A 85 27.91 -8.46 33.94
C GLU A 85 26.95 -9.55 34.41
N GLY A 86 26.81 -10.67 33.66
CA GLY A 86 25.91 -11.78 33.99
C GLY A 86 25.01 -12.19 32.82
N ALA A 87 24.13 -13.18 33.04
CA ALA A 87 23.15 -13.63 32.04
C ALA A 87 21.90 -12.73 32.06
N CYS A 88 21.57 -12.12 30.96
CA CYS A 88 20.35 -11.32 30.79
C CYS A 88 19.45 -11.94 29.72
N ALA A 89 18.14 -12.03 30.00
CA ALA A 89 17.16 -12.44 29.00
C ALA A 89 16.93 -11.28 28.01
N MET A 90 17.23 -11.51 26.74
CA MET A 90 17.02 -10.52 25.66
C MET A 90 16.01 -11.06 24.66
N ALA A 91 15.40 -10.16 23.89
CA ALA A 91 14.62 -10.56 22.74
C ALA A 91 15.54 -11.22 21.69
N GLY A 92 15.21 -12.42 21.26
CA GLY A 92 15.94 -13.10 20.20
C GLY A 92 15.68 -12.43 18.84
N THR A 93 16.59 -12.65 17.90
CA THR A 93 16.45 -12.06 16.55
C THR A 93 15.65 -12.99 15.64
N LEU A 94 14.50 -12.51 15.19
CA LEU A 94 13.62 -13.23 14.26
C LEU A 94 13.81 -12.72 12.83
N HIS A 95 14.02 -13.63 11.89
CA HIS A 95 14.15 -13.36 10.47
C HIS A 95 13.03 -14.01 9.69
N LEU A 96 12.40 -13.24 8.79
CA LEU A 96 11.42 -13.75 7.84
C LEU A 96 12.02 -13.70 6.43
N ALA A 97 12.36 -14.87 5.88
CA ALA A 97 12.91 -14.98 4.54
C ALA A 97 11.82 -14.95 3.48
N GLN A 98 12.08 -14.28 2.36
CA GLN A 98 11.21 -14.37 1.18
C GLN A 98 11.33 -15.77 0.56
N ALA A 99 10.20 -16.43 0.34
CA ALA A 99 10.13 -17.77 -0.24
C ALA A 99 10.90 -17.90 -1.57
N GLN A 100 10.95 -16.81 -2.35
CA GLN A 100 11.68 -16.80 -3.62
C GLN A 100 13.20 -16.89 -3.42
N SER A 101 13.76 -16.31 -2.35
CA SER A 101 15.20 -16.37 -2.06
C SER A 101 15.64 -17.70 -1.47
N ASN A 102 14.71 -18.50 -0.94
CA ASN A 102 14.99 -19.83 -0.40
C ASN A 102 14.75 -20.97 -1.40
N ARG A 103 14.38 -20.70 -2.64
CA ARG A 103 14.17 -21.75 -3.65
C ARG A 103 15.43 -22.61 -3.85
N GLY A 104 15.28 -23.92 -3.64
CA GLY A 104 16.30 -24.90 -4.01
C GLY A 104 16.29 -25.21 -5.50
N ALA A 105 17.36 -25.84 -5.98
CA ALA A 105 17.37 -26.51 -7.29
C ALA A 105 16.25 -27.56 -7.34
N GLY A 106 15.59 -27.74 -8.52
CA GLY A 106 14.44 -28.61 -8.66
C GLY A 106 14.68 -30.02 -8.13
N GLY A 107 13.71 -30.56 -7.39
CA GLY A 107 13.77 -31.88 -6.76
C GLY A 107 12.57 -32.14 -5.85
N ARG A 108 12.51 -33.30 -5.21
CA ARG A 108 11.50 -33.62 -4.20
C ARG A 108 11.68 -32.72 -2.99
N LYS A 109 10.67 -31.91 -2.70
CA LYS A 109 10.62 -31.11 -1.45
C LYS A 109 10.65 -32.06 -0.25
N LYS A 110 11.54 -31.74 0.71
CA LYS A 110 11.63 -32.39 2.01
C LYS A 110 11.73 -31.30 3.06
N ASP A 111 10.94 -31.38 4.11
CA ASP A 111 10.77 -30.33 5.12
C ASP A 111 12.08 -29.94 5.82
N PHE A 112 12.85 -30.91 6.32
CA PHE A 112 14.12 -30.63 7.02
C PHE A 112 15.20 -30.03 6.11
N PRO A 113 15.47 -30.55 4.91
CA PRO A 113 16.40 -29.89 3.98
C PRO A 113 16.04 -28.45 3.60
N ASP A 114 14.75 -28.10 3.58
CA ASP A 114 14.32 -26.74 3.33
C ASP A 114 14.61 -25.83 4.54
N ALA A 115 14.41 -26.32 5.77
CA ALA A 115 14.79 -25.63 7.00
C ALA A 115 16.33 -25.50 7.17
N GLU A 116 17.10 -26.54 6.86
CA GLU A 116 18.58 -26.51 6.90
C GLU A 116 19.14 -25.48 5.90
N ARG A 117 18.54 -25.38 4.72
CA ARG A 117 18.93 -24.39 3.70
C ARG A 117 18.68 -22.97 4.18
N LEU A 118 17.60 -22.70 4.94
CA LEU A 118 17.37 -21.39 5.56
C LEU A 118 18.52 -20.98 6.45
N VAL A 119 18.99 -21.89 7.34
CA VAL A 119 20.13 -21.62 8.22
C VAL A 119 21.40 -21.33 7.41
N LYS A 120 21.77 -22.23 6.49
CA LYS A 120 22.98 -22.10 5.67
C LYS A 120 23.00 -20.79 4.90
N ARG A 121 21.86 -20.40 4.27
CA ARG A 121 21.75 -19.17 3.52
C ARG A 121 21.66 -17.91 4.38
N LEU A 122 21.14 -18.01 5.62
CA LEU A 122 21.19 -16.89 6.55
C LEU A 122 22.63 -16.57 6.91
N VAL A 123 23.42 -17.58 7.28
CA VAL A 123 24.86 -17.44 7.59
C VAL A 123 25.63 -16.88 6.39
N ALA A 124 25.36 -17.38 5.18
CA ALA A 124 25.98 -16.88 3.94
C ALA A 124 25.47 -15.50 3.50
N GLN A 125 24.51 -14.91 4.21
CA GLN A 125 23.86 -13.62 3.86
C GLN A 125 23.19 -13.61 2.46
N GLU A 126 22.75 -14.76 1.98
CA GLU A 126 22.10 -14.93 0.67
C GLU A 126 20.60 -14.74 0.71
N LEU A 127 19.98 -14.67 1.90
CA LEU A 127 18.53 -14.53 2.04
C LEU A 127 18.08 -13.09 1.84
N THR A 128 17.04 -12.91 1.04
CA THR A 128 16.30 -11.66 1.02
C THR A 128 15.29 -11.68 2.17
N LEU A 129 15.56 -10.89 3.20
CA LEU A 129 14.70 -10.81 4.38
C LEU A 129 13.51 -9.86 4.14
N SER A 130 12.35 -10.22 4.70
CA SER A 130 11.15 -9.40 4.71
C SER A 130 11.08 -8.58 5.98
N PHE A 131 10.76 -7.29 5.84
CA PHE A 131 10.45 -6.48 7.00
C PHE A 131 9.12 -6.90 7.65
N VAL A 132 9.19 -7.30 8.90
CA VAL A 132 8.03 -7.57 9.76
C VAL A 132 7.93 -6.44 10.78
N PRO A 133 6.86 -5.63 10.76
CA PRO A 133 6.68 -4.56 11.73
C PRO A 133 6.30 -5.13 13.10
N ASP A 134 6.31 -4.26 14.12
CA ASP A 134 5.81 -4.58 15.45
C ASP A 134 4.33 -5.02 15.45
N ALA A 135 3.87 -5.52 16.59
CA ALA A 135 2.52 -6.07 16.74
C ALA A 135 1.43 -5.03 16.46
N GLU A 136 1.63 -3.81 16.92
CA GLU A 136 0.68 -2.71 16.76
C GLU A 136 0.54 -2.32 15.27
N GLN A 137 1.65 -2.11 14.57
CA GLN A 137 1.62 -1.80 13.14
C GLN A 137 1.06 -2.98 12.32
N ARG A 138 1.23 -4.22 12.76
CA ARG A 138 0.59 -5.39 12.12
C ARG A 138 -0.93 -5.32 12.21
N LEU A 139 -1.50 -4.84 13.32
CA LEU A 139 -2.95 -4.59 13.46
C LEU A 139 -3.41 -3.50 12.50
N TRP A 140 -2.71 -2.36 12.44
CA TRP A 140 -3.03 -1.28 11.47
C TRP A 140 -3.05 -1.80 10.03
N ARG A 141 -2.05 -2.59 9.65
CA ARG A 141 -2.00 -3.24 8.32
C ARG A 141 -3.20 -4.17 8.10
N THR A 142 -3.60 -4.92 9.10
CA THR A 142 -4.72 -5.86 9.00
C THR A 142 -6.02 -5.11 8.74
N VAL A 143 -6.33 -4.07 9.50
CA VAL A 143 -7.52 -3.23 9.34
C VAL A 143 -7.51 -2.55 7.97
N MET A 144 -6.42 -1.88 7.58
CA MET A 144 -6.35 -1.15 6.31
C MET A 144 -6.41 -2.06 5.09
N ARG A 145 -5.82 -3.25 5.16
CA ARG A 145 -5.90 -4.23 4.07
C ARG A 145 -7.30 -4.82 3.95
N ARG A 146 -8.00 -5.04 5.07
CA ARG A 146 -9.41 -5.44 5.06
C ARG A 146 -10.29 -4.35 4.47
N LYS A 147 -10.13 -3.10 4.88
CA LYS A 147 -10.83 -1.95 4.31
C LYS A 147 -10.63 -1.85 2.80
N TYR A 148 -9.41 -2.04 2.32
CA TYR A 148 -9.13 -2.06 0.88
C TYR A 148 -9.89 -3.18 0.14
N GLN A 149 -9.97 -4.39 0.71
CA GLN A 149 -10.74 -5.48 0.12
C GLN A 149 -12.22 -5.13 0.00
N ILE A 150 -12.80 -4.57 1.07
CA ILE A 150 -14.20 -4.15 1.09
C ILE A 150 -14.45 -3.00 0.10
N THR A 151 -13.53 -2.03 0.00
CA THR A 151 -13.61 -0.96 -1.02
C THR A 151 -13.61 -1.54 -2.44
N ARG A 152 -12.82 -2.57 -2.71
CA ARG A 152 -12.87 -3.26 -4.02
C ARG A 152 -14.20 -3.96 -4.27
N ASN A 153 -14.78 -4.60 -3.24
CA ASN A 153 -16.10 -5.21 -3.35
C ASN A 153 -17.16 -4.15 -3.66
N ARG A 154 -17.08 -2.96 -3.03
CA ARG A 154 -17.96 -1.82 -3.33
C ARG A 154 -17.87 -1.40 -4.80
N VAL A 155 -16.66 -1.31 -5.37
CA VAL A 155 -16.48 -0.97 -6.79
C VAL A 155 -17.06 -2.07 -7.69
N GLN A 156 -16.84 -3.34 -7.38
CA GLN A 156 -17.41 -4.44 -8.16
C GLN A 156 -18.95 -4.43 -8.11
N LEU A 157 -19.52 -4.14 -6.94
CA LEU A 157 -20.96 -4.05 -6.77
C LEU A 157 -21.55 -2.87 -7.56
N HIS A 158 -20.86 -1.72 -7.56
CA HIS A 158 -21.25 -0.58 -8.41
C HIS A 158 -21.29 -0.95 -9.90
N ASN A 159 -20.26 -1.65 -10.39
CA ASN A 159 -20.24 -2.08 -11.79
C ASN A 159 -21.36 -3.09 -12.11
N ARG A 160 -21.69 -3.99 -11.17
CA ARG A 160 -22.83 -4.91 -11.32
C ARG A 160 -24.16 -4.18 -11.32
N LEU A 161 -24.32 -3.15 -10.46
CA LEU A 161 -25.49 -2.30 -10.43
C LEU A 161 -25.67 -1.59 -11.79
N GLU A 162 -24.61 -1.04 -12.35
CA GLU A 162 -24.63 -0.40 -13.66
C GLU A 162 -25.05 -1.37 -14.76
N SER A 163 -24.46 -2.58 -14.79
CA SER A 163 -24.87 -3.63 -15.75
C SER A 163 -26.32 -4.03 -15.58
N LEU A 164 -26.82 -4.19 -14.34
CA LEU A 164 -28.20 -4.52 -14.06
C LEU A 164 -29.17 -3.46 -14.58
N LEU A 165 -28.84 -2.19 -14.42
CA LEU A 165 -29.65 -1.08 -14.91
C LEU A 165 -29.68 -1.03 -16.45
N GLU A 166 -28.53 -1.31 -17.11
CA GLU A 166 -28.48 -1.40 -18.56
C GLU A 166 -29.34 -2.56 -19.11
N GLU A 167 -29.28 -3.74 -18.48
CA GLU A 167 -30.15 -4.89 -18.82
C GLU A 167 -31.63 -4.59 -18.61
N ALA A 168 -31.96 -3.79 -17.58
CA ALA A 168 -33.30 -3.34 -17.27
C ALA A 168 -33.79 -2.15 -18.12
N HIS A 169 -32.99 -1.69 -19.09
CA HIS A 169 -33.22 -0.51 -19.92
C HIS A 169 -33.39 0.81 -19.15
N ILE A 170 -32.80 0.91 -17.94
CA ILE A 170 -32.80 2.12 -17.10
C ILE A 170 -31.48 2.88 -17.30
N LYS A 171 -31.55 4.05 -17.94
CA LYS A 171 -30.37 4.81 -18.39
C LYS A 171 -29.88 5.88 -17.40
N LEU A 172 -30.07 5.68 -16.11
CA LEU A 172 -29.67 6.64 -15.07
C LEU A 172 -28.16 6.91 -15.07
N SER A 173 -27.31 5.92 -15.34
CA SER A 173 -25.84 6.04 -15.38
C SER A 173 -25.36 7.06 -16.40
N SER A 174 -26.13 7.29 -17.48
CA SER A 174 -25.80 8.27 -18.51
C SER A 174 -26.06 9.72 -18.08
N LEU A 175 -26.92 9.95 -17.08
CA LEU A 175 -27.34 11.27 -16.63
C LEU A 175 -26.76 11.69 -15.28
N VAL A 176 -26.35 10.73 -14.45
CA VAL A 176 -25.74 10.98 -13.14
C VAL A 176 -24.26 10.59 -13.15
N THR A 177 -23.45 11.36 -12.47
CA THR A 177 -22.00 11.08 -12.39
C THR A 177 -21.65 9.90 -11.49
N ASP A 178 -22.54 9.53 -10.59
CA ASP A 178 -22.33 8.44 -9.61
C ASP A 178 -23.69 7.92 -9.13
N LEU A 179 -23.99 6.66 -9.42
CA LEU A 179 -25.21 5.96 -9.04
C LEU A 179 -25.37 5.79 -7.52
N LEU A 180 -24.29 5.93 -6.77
CA LEU A 180 -24.29 5.77 -5.31
C LEU A 180 -24.51 7.10 -4.56
N ARG A 181 -24.64 8.22 -5.26
CA ARG A 181 -24.97 9.52 -4.65
C ARG A 181 -26.46 9.64 -4.34
N THR A 182 -26.77 10.61 -3.48
CA THR A 182 -28.08 10.78 -2.85
C THR A 182 -29.26 10.74 -3.82
N SER A 183 -29.21 11.49 -4.92
CA SER A 183 -30.31 11.55 -5.89
C SER A 183 -30.51 10.22 -6.61
N ALA A 184 -29.44 9.66 -7.18
CA ALA A 184 -29.51 8.37 -7.86
C ALA A 184 -29.96 7.26 -6.91
N ARG A 185 -29.45 7.25 -5.69
CA ARG A 185 -29.82 6.25 -4.66
C ARG A 185 -31.31 6.31 -4.30
N ARG A 186 -31.89 7.51 -4.14
CA ARG A 186 -33.33 7.66 -3.88
C ARG A 186 -34.18 7.11 -5.03
N MET A 187 -33.80 7.45 -6.26
CA MET A 187 -34.46 6.93 -7.47
C MET A 187 -34.36 5.39 -7.55
N LEU A 188 -33.16 4.83 -7.33
CA LEU A 188 -32.95 3.38 -7.35
C LEU A 188 -33.72 2.67 -6.23
N GLN A 189 -33.84 3.27 -5.05
CA GLN A 189 -34.65 2.73 -3.95
C GLN A 189 -36.11 2.71 -4.31
N ALA A 190 -36.67 3.78 -4.91
CA ALA A 190 -38.05 3.82 -5.38
C ALA A 190 -38.31 2.72 -6.42
N LEU A 191 -37.43 2.56 -7.40
CA LEU A 191 -37.51 1.48 -8.40
C LEU A 191 -37.47 0.08 -7.74
N ALA A 192 -36.66 -0.12 -6.73
CA ALA A 192 -36.53 -1.39 -6.02
C ALA A 192 -37.78 -1.75 -5.19
N VAL A 193 -38.47 -0.76 -4.62
CA VAL A 193 -39.71 -0.98 -3.83
C VAL A 193 -40.97 -1.06 -4.68
N GLY A 194 -40.87 -0.81 -6.00
CA GLY A 194 -41.98 -1.06 -6.89
C GLY A 194 -42.57 0.19 -7.55
N GLU A 195 -41.98 1.36 -7.42
CA GLU A 195 -42.45 2.54 -8.14
C GLU A 195 -42.42 2.30 -9.66
N THR A 196 -43.51 2.65 -10.32
CA THR A 196 -43.73 2.43 -11.76
C THR A 196 -43.95 3.72 -12.56
N ASP A 197 -44.14 4.85 -11.88
CA ASP A 197 -44.28 6.13 -12.55
C ASP A 197 -42.90 6.81 -12.72
N PRO A 198 -42.43 6.97 -13.99
CA PRO A 198 -41.12 7.61 -14.24
C PRO A 198 -41.05 9.06 -13.73
N ALA A 199 -42.17 9.78 -13.69
CA ALA A 199 -42.19 11.17 -13.24
C ALA A 199 -41.99 11.25 -11.72
N THR A 200 -42.65 10.34 -10.96
CA THR A 200 -42.46 10.18 -9.52
C THR A 200 -41.02 9.81 -9.18
N VAL A 201 -40.41 8.88 -9.93
CA VAL A 201 -38.99 8.52 -9.73
C VAL A 201 -38.10 9.73 -10.01
N ALA A 202 -38.32 10.46 -11.10
CA ALA A 202 -37.53 11.63 -11.47
C ALA A 202 -37.62 12.78 -10.44
N ALA A 203 -38.78 12.95 -9.80
CA ALA A 203 -39.00 13.98 -8.77
C ALA A 203 -38.16 13.77 -7.50
N LEU A 204 -37.59 12.58 -7.26
CA LEU A 204 -36.68 12.30 -6.15
C LEU A 204 -35.26 12.87 -6.37
N ALA A 205 -34.97 13.39 -7.54
CA ALA A 205 -33.68 13.98 -7.87
C ALA A 205 -33.50 15.34 -7.15
N ASP A 206 -32.26 15.66 -6.78
CA ASP A 206 -31.91 16.98 -6.26
C ASP A 206 -32.05 18.03 -7.40
N PRO A 207 -32.67 19.21 -7.16
CA PRO A 207 -32.82 20.27 -8.14
C PRO A 207 -31.49 20.78 -8.72
N ARG A 208 -30.37 20.55 -8.04
CA ARG A 208 -29.01 20.91 -8.51
C ARG A 208 -28.43 19.93 -9.52
N LEU A 209 -29.14 18.83 -9.82
CA LEU A 209 -28.69 17.90 -10.85
C LEU A 209 -28.71 18.62 -12.21
N ARG A 210 -27.71 18.35 -13.06
CA ARG A 210 -27.67 18.95 -14.40
C ARG A 210 -28.73 18.39 -15.33
N ALA A 211 -29.14 17.12 -15.10
CA ALA A 211 -30.18 16.48 -15.88
C ALA A 211 -31.55 17.06 -15.50
N THR A 212 -32.37 17.34 -16.49
CA THR A 212 -33.75 17.84 -16.28
C THR A 212 -34.67 16.71 -15.82
N ALA A 213 -35.78 17.06 -15.16
CA ALA A 213 -36.79 16.09 -14.76
C ALA A 213 -37.33 15.26 -15.94
N ALA A 214 -37.49 15.90 -17.13
CA ALA A 214 -37.91 15.20 -18.35
C ALA A 214 -36.90 14.16 -18.82
N GLN A 215 -35.59 14.50 -18.77
CA GLN A 215 -34.50 13.55 -19.11
C GLN A 215 -34.44 12.39 -18.12
N LEU A 216 -34.58 12.65 -16.82
CA LEU A 216 -34.60 11.62 -15.80
C LEU A 216 -35.81 10.70 -15.90
N SER A 217 -37.00 11.27 -16.19
CA SER A 217 -38.23 10.51 -16.44
C SER A 217 -38.08 9.61 -17.65
N ASP A 218 -37.52 10.11 -18.75
CA ASP A 218 -37.27 9.31 -19.95
C ASP A 218 -36.26 8.18 -19.69
N ALA A 219 -35.18 8.46 -18.98
CA ALA A 219 -34.16 7.45 -18.59
C ALA A 219 -34.74 6.34 -17.70
N CYS A 220 -35.80 6.64 -16.92
CA CYS A 220 -36.47 5.68 -16.05
C CYS A 220 -37.72 5.06 -16.70
N ARG A 221 -38.05 5.37 -17.94
CA ARG A 221 -39.31 4.97 -18.60
C ARG A 221 -39.59 3.46 -18.52
N ALA A 222 -38.54 2.65 -18.60
CA ALA A 222 -38.68 1.19 -18.47
C ALA A 222 -39.22 0.72 -17.10
N CYS A 223 -39.34 1.60 -16.11
CA CYS A 223 -39.87 1.25 -14.79
C CYS A 223 -41.36 0.85 -14.85
N THR A 224 -42.12 1.33 -15.86
CA THR A 224 -43.54 0.98 -16.06
C THR A 224 -43.77 -0.52 -16.30
N THR A 225 -42.79 -1.19 -16.93
CA THR A 225 -42.86 -2.61 -17.30
C THR A 225 -41.68 -3.39 -16.73
N LEU A 226 -40.99 -2.85 -15.71
CA LEU A 226 -39.81 -3.47 -15.12
C LEU A 226 -40.12 -4.85 -14.54
N ASN A 227 -39.42 -5.86 -15.06
CA ASN A 227 -39.57 -7.24 -14.62
C ASN A 227 -39.32 -7.38 -13.10
N PRO A 228 -40.19 -8.10 -12.36
CA PRO A 228 -40.02 -8.31 -10.92
C PRO A 228 -38.64 -8.89 -10.52
N VAL A 229 -38.01 -9.68 -11.40
CA VAL A 229 -36.66 -10.22 -11.17
C VAL A 229 -35.61 -9.09 -11.06
N TYR A 230 -35.63 -8.12 -11.98
CA TYR A 230 -34.73 -6.98 -11.93
C TYR A 230 -34.98 -6.10 -10.70
N ARG A 231 -36.24 -5.91 -10.29
CA ARG A 231 -36.57 -5.20 -9.03
C ARG A 231 -35.95 -5.90 -7.83
N ARG A 232 -36.09 -7.23 -7.76
CA ARG A 232 -35.52 -8.02 -6.68
C ARG A 232 -34.02 -7.95 -6.67
N LEU A 233 -33.35 -8.09 -7.81
CA LEU A 233 -31.89 -7.99 -7.93
C LEU A 233 -31.38 -6.58 -7.56
N LEU A 234 -32.09 -5.54 -7.96
CA LEU A 234 -31.80 -4.16 -7.59
C LEU A 234 -31.89 -3.97 -6.06
N LYS A 235 -32.95 -4.47 -5.44
CA LYS A 235 -33.12 -4.41 -3.98
C LYS A 235 -31.97 -5.11 -3.25
N LEU A 236 -31.63 -6.33 -3.65
CA LEU A 236 -30.50 -7.08 -3.06
C LEU A 236 -29.18 -6.33 -3.21
N THR A 237 -28.92 -5.78 -4.40
CA THR A 237 -27.69 -5.00 -4.66
C THR A 237 -27.59 -3.76 -3.78
N LEU A 238 -28.70 -3.06 -3.53
CA LEU A 238 -28.74 -1.89 -2.65
C LEU A 238 -28.58 -2.27 -1.16
N GLU A 239 -29.12 -3.42 -0.75
CA GLU A 239 -28.93 -3.97 0.60
C GLU A 239 -27.46 -4.37 0.84
N GLU A 240 -26.83 -5.08 -0.11
CA GLU A 240 -25.40 -5.42 -0.06
C GLU A 240 -24.54 -4.15 0.02
N LEU A 241 -24.88 -3.12 -0.77
CA LEU A 241 -24.16 -1.85 -0.76
C LEU A 241 -24.21 -1.20 0.62
N ARG A 242 -25.38 -1.18 1.27
CA ARG A 242 -25.53 -0.62 2.61
C ARG A 242 -24.65 -1.34 3.63
N VAL A 243 -24.64 -2.68 3.61
CA VAL A 243 -23.79 -3.48 4.50
C VAL A 243 -22.30 -3.18 4.27
N ILE A 244 -21.88 -3.05 3.02
CA ILE A 244 -20.50 -2.69 2.67
C ILE A 244 -20.14 -1.30 3.21
N GLU A 245 -21.02 -0.32 3.10
CA GLU A 245 -20.80 1.04 3.58
C GLU A 245 -20.74 1.11 5.10
N ASP A 246 -21.63 0.38 5.79
CA ASP A 246 -21.59 0.25 7.25
C ASP A 246 -20.26 -0.36 7.73
N HIS A 247 -19.79 -1.42 7.07
CA HIS A 247 -18.48 -2.03 7.38
C HIS A 247 -17.31 -1.08 7.14
N LEU A 248 -17.35 -0.30 6.05
CA LEU A 248 -16.32 0.71 5.79
C LEU A 248 -16.29 1.76 6.89
N GLY A 249 -17.48 2.26 7.33
CA GLY A 249 -17.60 3.21 8.44
C GLY A 249 -17.05 2.66 9.76
N GLN A 250 -17.34 1.40 10.08
CA GLN A 250 -16.80 0.75 11.29
C GLN A 250 -15.27 0.65 11.23
N LEU A 251 -14.70 0.26 10.09
CA LEU A 251 -13.24 0.17 9.91
C LEU A 251 -12.57 1.55 9.95
N ASP A 252 -13.23 2.59 9.45
CA ASP A 252 -12.74 3.96 9.55
C ASP A 252 -12.66 4.43 10.99
N HIS A 253 -13.70 4.17 11.78
CA HIS A 253 -13.74 4.48 13.19
C HIS A 253 -12.66 3.71 13.97
N GLN A 254 -12.56 2.40 13.73
CA GLN A 254 -11.55 1.56 14.37
C GLN A 254 -10.13 2.02 14.04
N MET A 255 -9.87 2.41 12.78
CA MET A 255 -8.54 2.88 12.39
C MET A 255 -8.21 4.24 13.02
N ALA A 256 -9.19 5.13 13.15
CA ALA A 256 -9.02 6.40 13.85
C ALA A 256 -8.67 6.20 15.34
N GLN A 257 -9.29 5.21 15.99
CA GLN A 257 -8.96 4.84 17.37
C GLN A 257 -7.54 4.27 17.50
N LEU A 258 -7.17 3.32 16.62
CA LEU A 258 -5.84 2.70 16.62
C LEU A 258 -4.71 3.70 16.34
N LEU A 259 -4.97 4.79 15.66
CA LEU A 259 -4.00 5.84 15.36
C LEU A 259 -4.21 7.12 16.20
N ALA A 260 -4.94 7.04 17.32
CA ALA A 260 -5.21 8.21 18.16
C ALA A 260 -3.91 8.90 18.61
N ASP A 261 -2.94 8.15 19.10
CA ASP A 261 -1.63 8.66 19.56
C ASP A 261 -0.74 9.17 18.41
N HIS A 262 -1.11 8.86 17.17
CA HIS A 262 -0.39 9.26 15.95
C HIS A 262 -1.16 10.26 15.08
N HIS A 263 -2.18 10.89 15.66
CA HIS A 263 -3.06 11.82 14.93
C HIS A 263 -2.30 12.96 14.25
N ASP A 264 -1.27 13.52 14.89
CA ASP A 264 -0.43 14.57 14.31
C ASP A 264 0.31 14.07 13.06
N ALA A 265 0.83 12.84 13.05
CA ALA A 265 1.47 12.25 11.87
C ALA A 265 0.46 12.08 10.72
N VAL A 266 -0.77 11.66 11.02
CA VAL A 266 -1.86 11.55 10.02
C VAL A 266 -2.16 12.94 9.43
N GLN A 267 -2.30 13.97 10.27
CA GLN A 267 -2.60 15.33 9.80
C GLN A 267 -1.47 15.90 8.93
N ARG A 268 -0.22 15.78 9.36
CA ARG A 268 0.94 16.24 8.57
C ARG A 268 1.01 15.59 7.18
N LEU A 269 0.67 14.31 7.06
CA LEU A 269 0.60 13.65 5.77
C LEU A 269 -0.60 14.12 4.94
N ALA A 270 -1.74 14.37 5.59
CA ALA A 270 -2.96 14.81 4.90
C ALA A 270 -2.85 16.23 4.32
N GLU A 271 -1.89 17.04 4.77
CA GLU A 271 -1.56 18.37 4.19
C GLU A 271 -0.94 18.26 2.79
N VAL A 272 -0.38 17.10 2.44
CA VAL A 272 0.29 16.91 1.15
C VAL A 272 -0.75 16.80 0.02
N PRO A 273 -0.66 17.61 -1.04
CA PRO A 273 -1.56 17.49 -2.18
C PRO A 273 -1.64 16.06 -2.72
N GLY A 274 -2.87 15.56 -2.82
CA GLY A 274 -3.14 14.19 -3.27
C GLY A 274 -3.18 13.14 -2.17
N LEU A 275 -2.77 13.46 -0.95
CA LEU A 275 -2.98 12.63 0.25
C LEU A 275 -4.15 13.20 1.05
N GLY A 276 -5.12 12.37 1.37
CA GLY A 276 -6.16 12.67 2.35
C GLY A 276 -5.95 11.83 3.60
N VAL A 277 -6.79 12.00 4.61
CA VAL A 277 -6.71 11.28 5.90
C VAL A 277 -6.64 9.76 5.68
N ASP A 278 -7.50 9.19 4.84
CA ASP A 278 -7.51 7.76 4.53
C ASP A 278 -6.19 7.29 3.91
N SER A 279 -5.63 8.05 2.96
CA SER A 279 -4.33 7.73 2.35
C SER A 279 -3.19 7.86 3.36
N ALA A 280 -3.24 8.85 4.25
CA ALA A 280 -2.26 9.04 5.32
C ALA A 280 -2.26 7.86 6.30
N GLN A 281 -3.44 7.40 6.73
CA GLN A 281 -3.60 6.21 7.57
C GLN A 281 -3.06 4.94 6.89
N GLN A 282 -3.35 4.76 5.59
CA GLN A 282 -2.81 3.64 4.80
C GLN A 282 -1.29 3.68 4.73
N VAL A 283 -0.69 4.86 4.55
CA VAL A 283 0.76 5.05 4.53
C VAL A 283 1.37 4.69 5.88
N ILE A 284 0.82 5.22 6.98
CA ILE A 284 1.30 4.95 8.35
C ILE A 284 1.21 3.45 8.65
N ALA A 285 0.13 2.79 8.29
CA ALA A 285 -0.01 1.35 8.48
C ALA A 285 1.09 0.54 7.77
N GLU A 286 1.54 0.97 6.60
CA GLU A 286 2.59 0.26 5.85
C GLU A 286 4.02 0.67 6.26
N VAL A 287 4.24 1.92 6.66
CA VAL A 287 5.59 2.49 6.88
C VAL A 287 5.92 2.66 8.37
N GLY A 288 4.92 2.75 9.23
CA GLY A 288 5.02 3.15 10.63
C GLY A 288 4.85 4.66 10.80
N ALA A 289 4.51 5.08 12.02
CA ALA A 289 4.21 6.49 12.32
C ALA A 289 5.44 7.42 12.23
N THR A 290 6.64 6.87 12.39
CA THR A 290 7.92 7.60 12.35
C THR A 290 8.83 7.21 11.20
N ALA A 291 8.43 6.21 10.39
CA ALA A 291 9.27 5.63 9.35
C ALA A 291 10.68 5.19 9.83
N ALA A 292 10.85 4.87 11.13
CA ALA A 292 12.13 4.60 11.76
C ALA A 292 12.89 3.41 11.14
N THR A 293 12.16 2.42 10.63
CA THR A 293 12.75 1.23 9.96
C THR A 293 13.57 1.59 8.71
N PHE A 294 13.32 2.74 8.12
CA PHE A 294 13.97 3.14 6.87
C PHE A 294 15.04 4.21 7.16
N PRO A 295 16.35 3.88 7.04
CA PRO A 295 17.44 4.81 7.36
C PRO A 295 17.44 6.07 6.48
N SER A 296 16.82 6.03 5.31
CA SER A 296 16.75 7.19 4.43
C SER A 296 15.54 7.13 3.48
N PRO A 297 15.17 8.27 2.85
CA PRO A 297 14.13 8.31 1.84
C PRO A 297 14.38 7.38 0.64
N LYS A 298 15.66 7.08 0.36
CA LYS A 298 16.05 6.16 -0.72
C LYS A 298 15.69 4.72 -0.37
N HIS A 299 15.89 4.30 0.88
CA HIS A 299 15.54 2.96 1.35
C HIS A 299 14.02 2.74 1.31
N LEU A 300 13.23 3.72 1.74
CA LEU A 300 11.78 3.64 1.62
C LEU A 300 11.32 3.54 0.16
N ALA A 301 11.91 4.35 -0.75
CA ALA A 301 11.57 4.32 -2.16
C ALA A 301 11.94 2.99 -2.83
N SER A 302 13.08 2.40 -2.45
CA SER A 302 13.53 1.08 -2.91
C SER A 302 12.59 -0.02 -2.41
N TRP A 303 12.28 -0.04 -1.11
CA TRP A 303 11.34 -1.00 -0.50
C TRP A 303 9.95 -0.93 -1.13
N MET A 304 9.47 0.26 -1.46
CA MET A 304 8.21 0.45 -2.18
C MET A 304 8.27 -0.09 -3.62
N GLY A 305 9.46 -0.24 -4.20
CA GLY A 305 9.66 -0.59 -5.60
C GLY A 305 9.36 0.58 -6.56
N ALA A 306 9.71 1.81 -6.16
CA ALA A 306 9.55 3.01 -6.99
C ALA A 306 10.84 3.42 -7.70
N CYS A 307 11.95 2.75 -7.43
CA CYS A 307 13.20 3.00 -8.11
C CYS A 307 13.25 2.18 -9.40
N PRO A 308 13.52 2.78 -10.58
CA PRO A 308 13.76 2.01 -11.79
C PRO A 308 14.93 1.05 -11.58
N GLY A 309 14.79 -0.17 -12.06
CA GLY A 309 15.90 -1.12 -12.13
C GLY A 309 16.93 -0.66 -13.16
N ASN A 310 18.15 -1.09 -13.00
CA ASN A 310 19.22 -0.90 -13.95
C ASN A 310 19.80 -2.29 -14.28
N GLU A 311 19.11 -3.00 -15.17
CA GLU A 311 19.62 -4.27 -15.69
C GLU A 311 20.53 -3.97 -16.88
N GLU A 312 21.81 -3.71 -16.58
CA GLU A 312 22.83 -3.42 -17.56
C GLU A 312 23.80 -4.59 -17.67
N SER A 313 24.09 -5.02 -18.90
CA SER A 313 25.14 -5.99 -19.21
C SER A 313 25.90 -5.52 -20.45
N ALA A 314 27.23 -5.51 -20.37
CA ALA A 314 28.12 -5.07 -21.44
C ALA A 314 27.77 -3.68 -22.02
N GLY A 315 27.42 -2.71 -21.17
CA GLY A 315 27.06 -1.34 -21.58
C GLY A 315 25.67 -1.22 -22.23
N LYS A 316 24.89 -2.29 -22.30
CA LYS A 316 23.52 -2.26 -22.80
C LYS A 316 22.51 -2.39 -21.65
N ASN A 317 21.59 -1.44 -21.56
CA ASN A 317 20.52 -1.49 -20.59
C ASN A 317 19.36 -2.31 -21.15
N TYR A 318 19.01 -3.41 -20.44
CA TYR A 318 17.96 -4.34 -20.86
C TYR A 318 16.60 -4.03 -20.25
N SER A 319 16.56 -3.38 -19.09
CA SER A 319 15.29 -3.09 -18.43
C SER A 319 15.39 -1.94 -17.44
N HIS A 320 14.45 -1.01 -17.53
CA HIS A 320 14.18 0.03 -16.52
C HIS A 320 12.98 -0.31 -15.64
N ARG A 321 12.54 -1.56 -15.62
CA ARG A 321 11.39 -1.97 -14.82
C ARG A 321 11.67 -1.77 -13.34
N CYS A 322 10.73 -1.13 -12.65
CA CYS A 322 10.77 -1.09 -11.20
C CYS A 322 10.64 -2.49 -10.60
N PRO A 323 11.48 -2.87 -9.63
CA PRO A 323 11.39 -4.18 -8.96
C PRO A 323 10.05 -4.34 -8.24
N LYS A 324 9.73 -5.58 -7.89
CA LYS A 324 8.58 -5.88 -7.02
C LYS A 324 8.86 -5.29 -5.63
N GLY A 325 7.97 -4.45 -5.14
CA GLY A 325 8.04 -3.85 -3.81
C GLY A 325 6.72 -3.98 -3.07
N ASN A 326 6.50 -3.18 -2.03
CA ASN A 326 5.24 -3.19 -1.27
C ASN A 326 4.06 -2.77 -2.17
N ARG A 327 3.20 -3.74 -2.48
CA ARG A 327 2.07 -3.56 -3.39
C ARG A 327 1.04 -2.55 -2.88
N GLN A 328 0.82 -2.51 -1.57
CA GLN A 328 -0.16 -1.59 -0.97
C GLN A 328 0.35 -0.15 -1.05
N MET A 329 1.60 0.07 -0.66
CA MET A 329 2.22 1.39 -0.73
C MET A 329 2.28 1.92 -2.17
N ARG A 330 2.66 1.06 -3.13
CA ARG A 330 2.66 1.43 -4.56
C ARG A 330 1.28 1.87 -5.06
N ARG A 331 0.23 1.16 -4.65
CA ARG A 331 -1.15 1.51 -5.01
C ARG A 331 -1.55 2.88 -4.45
N VAL A 332 -1.35 3.07 -3.14
CA VAL A 332 -1.70 4.34 -2.46
C VAL A 332 -0.97 5.51 -3.11
N LEU A 333 0.33 5.38 -3.33
CA LEU A 333 1.12 6.46 -3.92
C LEU A 333 0.82 6.72 -5.38
N ASN A 334 0.43 5.69 -6.14
CA ASN A 334 -0.04 5.90 -7.52
C ASN A 334 -1.35 6.72 -7.53
N GLN A 335 -2.31 6.38 -6.68
CA GLN A 335 -3.55 7.13 -6.54
C GLN A 335 -3.29 8.57 -6.07
N ALA A 336 -2.46 8.74 -5.04
CA ALA A 336 -2.06 10.04 -4.52
C ALA A 336 -1.35 10.90 -5.60
N ALA A 337 -0.45 10.30 -6.40
CA ALA A 337 0.23 10.99 -7.49
C ALA A 337 -0.76 11.47 -8.55
N ASN A 338 -1.73 10.63 -8.96
CA ASN A 338 -2.77 11.02 -9.91
C ASN A 338 -3.67 12.15 -9.36
N ALA A 339 -3.90 12.21 -8.06
CA ALA A 339 -4.64 13.32 -7.43
C ALA A 339 -3.77 14.58 -7.32
N ALA A 340 -2.52 14.45 -6.88
CA ALA A 340 -1.58 15.56 -6.69
C ALA A 340 -1.31 16.35 -7.99
N VAL A 341 -1.22 15.67 -9.14
CA VAL A 341 -0.96 16.35 -10.43
C VAL A 341 -2.15 17.18 -10.91
N LYS A 342 -3.35 16.93 -10.38
CA LYS A 342 -4.56 17.71 -10.66
C LYS A 342 -4.68 18.94 -9.78
N ALA A 343 -3.96 19.02 -8.67
CA ALA A 343 -3.95 20.16 -7.77
C ALA A 343 -3.20 21.33 -8.42
N LYS A 344 -3.93 22.36 -8.85
CA LYS A 344 -3.37 23.53 -9.54
C LYS A 344 -2.40 24.28 -8.63
N GLY A 345 -1.32 24.79 -9.20
CA GLY A 345 -0.32 25.59 -8.48
C GLY A 345 0.74 24.77 -7.72
N THR A 346 0.56 23.46 -7.54
CA THR A 346 1.49 22.64 -6.78
C THR A 346 2.74 22.25 -7.57
N ILE A 347 3.82 22.00 -6.85
CA ILE A 347 5.08 21.48 -7.42
C ILE A 347 4.85 20.18 -8.19
N PHE A 348 3.91 19.33 -7.74
CA PHE A 348 3.60 18.07 -8.40
C PHE A 348 2.97 18.28 -9.78
N ALA A 349 2.02 19.21 -9.89
CA ALA A 349 1.39 19.57 -11.18
C ALA A 349 2.42 20.17 -12.15
N ILE A 350 3.33 21.01 -11.65
CA ILE A 350 4.36 21.65 -12.46
C ILE A 350 5.37 20.62 -12.98
N VAL A 351 5.87 19.75 -12.10
CA VAL A 351 6.82 18.70 -12.47
C VAL A 351 6.20 17.70 -13.44
N TYR A 352 4.94 17.30 -13.21
CA TYR A 352 4.22 16.40 -14.08
C TYR A 352 4.12 16.97 -15.50
N ARG A 353 3.70 18.24 -15.68
CA ARG A 353 3.63 18.90 -17.00
C ARG A 353 4.97 18.95 -17.74
N ARG A 354 6.08 19.02 -17.01
CA ARG A 354 7.43 18.95 -17.59
C ARG A 354 7.82 17.54 -18.05
N LEU A 355 7.36 16.51 -17.33
CA LEU A 355 7.76 15.13 -17.57
C LEU A 355 6.90 14.46 -18.65
N VAL A 356 5.61 14.75 -18.72
CA VAL A 356 4.65 14.08 -19.63
C VAL A 356 5.08 14.12 -21.10
N PRO A 357 5.52 15.26 -21.69
CA PRO A 357 5.88 15.28 -23.10
C PRO A 357 7.04 14.34 -23.47
N ARG A 358 7.92 14.06 -22.49
CA ARG A 358 9.10 13.22 -22.69
C ARG A 358 8.91 11.77 -22.27
N LEU A 359 8.19 11.53 -21.17
CA LEU A 359 8.10 10.22 -20.54
C LEU A 359 6.74 9.53 -20.74
N GLY A 360 5.73 10.27 -21.17
CA GLY A 360 4.34 9.82 -21.16
C GLY A 360 3.73 9.80 -19.75
N HIS A 361 2.41 9.57 -19.68
CA HIS A 361 1.64 9.66 -18.44
C HIS A 361 2.11 8.69 -17.36
N ALA A 362 2.26 7.41 -17.69
CA ALA A 362 2.53 6.36 -16.70
C ALA A 362 3.88 6.56 -15.99
N GLN A 363 4.95 6.87 -16.74
CA GLN A 363 6.27 7.10 -16.17
C GLN A 363 6.34 8.44 -15.41
N ALA A 364 5.65 9.47 -15.89
CA ALA A 364 5.54 10.75 -15.19
C ALA A 364 4.84 10.59 -13.83
N ILE A 365 3.73 9.83 -13.76
CA ILE A 365 3.07 9.50 -12.48
C ILE A 365 3.99 8.70 -11.56
N GLY A 366 4.75 7.75 -12.09
CA GLY A 366 5.76 7.01 -11.33
C GLY A 366 6.81 7.94 -10.70
N ALA A 367 7.29 8.93 -11.43
CA ALA A 367 8.23 9.94 -10.92
C ALA A 367 7.61 10.83 -9.83
N ILE A 368 6.33 11.18 -9.94
CA ILE A 368 5.61 11.91 -8.88
C ILE A 368 5.41 11.02 -7.65
N ALA A 369 5.01 9.76 -7.82
CA ALA A 369 4.89 8.80 -6.72
C ALA A 369 6.21 8.61 -5.96
N HIS A 370 7.34 8.54 -6.67
CA HIS A 370 8.67 8.50 -6.06
C HIS A 370 8.98 9.78 -5.24
N ARG A 371 8.62 10.96 -5.75
CA ARG A 371 8.78 12.23 -5.00
C ARG A 371 7.91 12.27 -3.75
N LEU A 372 6.64 11.85 -3.85
CA LEU A 372 5.74 11.73 -2.70
C LEU A 372 6.31 10.75 -1.66
N CYS A 373 6.82 9.60 -2.07
CA CYS A 373 7.44 8.64 -1.17
C CYS A 373 8.59 9.25 -0.36
N ARG A 374 9.48 10.00 -1.00
CA ARG A 374 10.59 10.67 -0.32
C ARG A 374 10.13 11.78 0.61
N LEU A 375 9.07 12.50 0.25
CA LEU A 375 8.47 13.54 1.08
C LEU A 375 7.81 12.92 2.32
N ILE A 376 7.06 11.83 2.17
CA ILE A 376 6.46 11.07 3.26
C ILE A 376 7.51 10.67 4.31
N TRP A 377 8.66 10.13 3.87
CA TRP A 377 9.72 9.79 4.79
C TRP A 377 10.19 11.02 5.59
N LYS A 378 10.38 12.17 4.95
CA LYS A 378 10.78 13.41 5.63
C LYS A 378 9.75 13.87 6.65
N ILE A 379 8.47 13.84 6.27
CA ILE A 379 7.37 14.25 7.16
C ILE A 379 7.32 13.34 8.39
N LEU A 380 7.38 12.03 8.21
CA LEU A 380 7.28 11.08 9.30
C LEU A 380 8.55 11.02 10.16
N HIS A 381 9.74 10.96 9.52
CA HIS A 381 10.99 10.76 10.23
C HIS A 381 11.55 12.05 10.85
N GLN A 382 11.37 13.19 10.20
CA GLN A 382 11.87 14.48 10.65
C GLN A 382 10.79 15.35 11.34
N GLY A 383 9.55 14.90 11.36
CA GLY A 383 8.44 15.64 11.98
C GLY A 383 8.06 16.95 11.26
N ILE A 384 8.52 17.17 10.04
CA ILE A 384 8.24 18.41 9.29
C ILE A 384 6.82 18.45 8.74
N ARG A 385 6.28 19.65 8.53
CA ARG A 385 5.03 19.87 7.80
C ARG A 385 5.27 20.11 6.32
N TYR A 386 4.24 19.91 5.51
CA TYR A 386 4.30 20.22 4.08
C TYR A 386 4.24 21.72 3.87
N GLU A 387 5.17 22.23 3.08
CA GLU A 387 5.15 23.60 2.55
C GLU A 387 5.22 23.56 1.03
N GLU A 388 4.27 24.23 0.37
CA GLU A 388 4.32 24.42 -1.07
C GLU A 388 5.32 25.52 -1.42
N ARG A 389 6.52 25.12 -1.78
CA ARG A 389 7.62 26.05 -2.14
C ARG A 389 7.71 26.32 -3.64
N GLY A 390 6.82 25.72 -4.42
CA GLY A 390 6.93 25.77 -5.86
C GLY A 390 8.22 25.15 -6.41
N PRO A 391 8.54 25.33 -7.71
CA PRO A 391 9.78 24.86 -8.26
C PRO A 391 10.93 25.73 -7.70
N ALA A 392 11.93 25.09 -7.09
CA ALA A 392 13.20 25.75 -6.79
C ALA A 392 13.82 26.20 -8.12
N VAL A 393 13.66 27.45 -8.42
CA VAL A 393 14.27 28.07 -9.61
C VAL A 393 15.59 28.66 -9.14
N SER A 394 16.71 27.94 -9.32
CA SER A 394 18.02 28.50 -9.08
C SER A 394 18.20 29.75 -9.94
N GLU A 395 18.97 30.73 -9.47
CA GLU A 395 19.28 31.93 -10.24
C GLU A 395 19.90 31.60 -11.59
N GLU A 396 20.71 30.54 -11.69
CA GLU A 396 21.21 30.01 -12.95
C GLU A 396 20.08 29.52 -13.88
N ALA A 397 19.10 28.77 -13.34
CA ALA A 397 17.97 28.29 -14.12
C ALA A 397 17.08 29.45 -14.61
N LYS A 398 16.93 30.52 -13.82
CA LYS A 398 16.26 31.77 -14.24
C LYS A 398 17.03 32.40 -15.40
N LYS A 399 18.33 32.56 -15.27
CA LYS A 399 19.20 33.13 -16.32
C LYS A 399 19.16 32.31 -17.62
N VAL A 400 19.24 30.98 -17.53
CA VAL A 400 19.13 30.08 -18.70
C VAL A 400 17.77 30.21 -19.38
N ARG A 401 16.68 30.27 -18.60
CA ARG A 401 15.32 30.42 -19.11
C ARG A 401 15.12 31.78 -19.76
N ALA A 402 15.61 32.85 -19.14
CA ALA A 402 15.56 34.20 -19.70
C ALA A 402 16.31 34.27 -21.05
N ARG A 403 17.55 33.72 -21.13
CA ARG A 403 18.31 33.65 -22.38
C ARG A 403 17.57 32.90 -23.49
N LYS A 404 16.91 31.77 -23.14
CA LYS A 404 16.11 31.00 -24.10
C LYS A 404 14.93 31.82 -24.63
N MET A 405 14.17 32.46 -23.75
CA MET A 405 13.02 33.32 -24.15
C MET A 405 13.45 34.49 -25.00
N ILE A 406 14.56 35.16 -24.65
CA ILE A 406 15.12 36.26 -25.45
C ILE A 406 15.49 35.78 -26.86
N ARG A 407 16.11 34.60 -26.97
CA ARG A 407 16.47 34.00 -28.26
C ARG A 407 15.23 33.69 -29.08
N GLU A 408 14.17 33.11 -28.49
CA GLU A 408 12.92 32.81 -29.12
C GLU A 408 12.21 34.11 -29.64
N LEU A 409 12.13 35.13 -28.80
CA LEU A 409 11.55 36.42 -29.19
C LEU A 409 12.33 37.07 -30.33
N ARG A 410 13.66 37.04 -30.30
CA ARG A 410 14.51 37.56 -31.36
C ARG A 410 14.34 36.81 -32.69
N SER A 411 14.17 35.47 -32.62
CA SER A 411 13.90 34.65 -33.83
C SER A 411 12.53 34.94 -34.47
N LEU A 412 11.59 35.50 -33.68
CA LEU A 412 10.30 35.95 -34.14
C LEU A 412 10.31 37.44 -34.62
N GLY A 413 11.49 38.09 -34.63
CA GLY A 413 11.65 39.44 -35.10
C GLY A 413 11.48 40.55 -34.03
N TYR A 414 11.26 40.17 -32.77
CA TYR A 414 11.11 41.17 -31.70
C TYR A 414 12.47 41.71 -31.22
N ARG A 415 12.56 43.02 -30.97
CA ARG A 415 13.66 43.64 -30.26
C ARG A 415 13.44 43.52 -28.75
N VAL A 416 14.30 42.81 -28.03
CA VAL A 416 14.18 42.57 -26.60
C VAL A 416 15.21 43.41 -25.85
N GLU A 417 14.74 44.33 -25.02
CA GLU A 417 15.53 45.13 -24.08
C GLU A 417 15.32 44.64 -22.66
N LEU A 418 16.40 44.51 -21.89
CA LEU A 418 16.38 44.07 -20.50
C LEU A 418 16.38 45.28 -19.57
N ALA A 419 15.28 45.50 -18.86
CA ALA A 419 15.24 46.44 -17.76
C ALA A 419 15.71 45.79 -16.46
N PRO A 420 16.45 46.46 -15.56
CA PRO A 420 16.78 45.94 -14.26
C PRO A 420 15.49 45.65 -13.46
N PRO A 421 15.46 44.58 -12.59
CA PRO A 421 14.32 44.28 -11.77
C PRO A 421 13.99 45.49 -10.86
N ALA A 422 12.71 45.81 -10.75
CA ALA A 422 12.26 46.83 -9.80
C ALA A 422 12.68 46.43 -8.37
N PRO A 423 13.11 47.37 -7.53
CA PRO A 423 13.44 47.06 -6.15
C PRO A 423 12.20 46.46 -5.47
N THR A 424 12.38 45.26 -4.88
CA THR A 424 11.34 44.61 -4.07
C THR A 424 11.08 45.46 -2.84
N ALA A 425 9.83 45.94 -2.72
CA ALA A 425 9.32 46.64 -1.53
C ALA A 425 9.23 45.68 -0.33
#